data_ac6c5d08fbafc900f61331763769335c
#
_entry.id   ac6c5d08fbafc900f61331763769335c
#
_cell.length_a   1.000
_cell.length_b   1.000
_cell.length_c   1.000
_cell.angle_alpha   90.00
_cell.angle_beta   90.00
_cell.angle_gamma   90.00
#
_symmetry.space_group_name_H-M   'P 1'
#
loop_
_entity.id
_entity.type
_entity.pdbx_description
1 polymer ?
#
loop_
_entity_poly.entity_id
_entity_poly.type
_entity_poly.pdbx_seq_one_letter_code
_entity_poly.pdbx_strand_id
1 'polypeptide(L)'
;LYPQYTLLKQNSAYFVALKTDDIHVQRGLYFPWKKGISERLVISNLEQFTSSLKSNDIPVMKNLVINYDKVTSVAIAGNSGSGKSYTLTYLLSVLKNISDLIIVDPKFDTPSRWAKQNQIAVIHPKENRSKSDFVSEINESLSQCLFIIHKRQGILFENPHHEFKHLTIVIDEVLALSEGVNKNIKDSFFSLLSQIALLGRATKVHLLLVSQRFDHNT
;
A
#
# COMPACT_ATOMS: atom_id res chain seq x y z
N LEU A 1 13.21 4.12 22.15
CA LEU A 1 11.89 3.46 22.06
C LEU A 1 11.96 2.16 22.83
N TYR A 2 11.02 1.95 23.73
CA TYR A 2 10.95 0.77 24.59
C TYR A 2 10.23 -0.36 23.84
N PRO A 3 10.93 -1.46 23.45
CA PRO A 3 10.34 -2.51 22.60
C PRO A 3 9.20 -3.29 23.27
N GLN A 4 9.06 -3.19 24.59
CA GLN A 4 7.98 -3.83 25.34
C GLN A 4 6.66 -3.06 25.36
N TYR A 5 6.60 -1.89 24.70
CA TYR A 5 5.39 -1.08 24.64
C TYR A 5 4.95 -0.88 23.20
N THR A 6 3.66 -0.94 22.98
CA THR A 6 3.02 -0.62 21.69
C THR A 6 2.23 0.67 21.84
N LEU A 7 2.51 1.67 20.98
CA LEU A 7 1.74 2.90 20.94
C LEU A 7 0.33 2.60 20.39
N LEU A 8 -0.71 3.01 21.11
CA LEU A 8 -2.08 2.80 20.68
C LEU A 8 -2.44 3.81 19.58
N LYS A 9 -2.88 3.28 18.43
CA LYS A 9 -3.17 4.08 17.22
C LYS A 9 -4.40 4.99 17.35
N GLN A 10 -5.32 4.70 18.27
CA GLN A 10 -6.63 5.38 18.33
C GLN A 10 -6.58 6.80 18.88
N ASN A 11 -5.56 7.15 19.65
CA ASN A 11 -5.44 8.48 20.23
C ASN A 11 -4.05 9.03 19.93
N SER A 12 -3.99 10.08 19.14
CA SER A 12 -2.76 10.85 18.93
C SER A 12 -2.18 11.31 20.27
N ALA A 13 -0.87 11.52 20.32
CA ALA A 13 -0.27 12.20 21.45
C ALA A 13 -0.93 13.58 21.66
N TYR A 14 -1.31 13.92 22.87
CA TYR A 14 -1.93 15.21 23.20
C TYR A 14 -1.40 15.75 24.52
N PHE A 15 -1.46 17.07 24.66
CA PHE A 15 -1.04 17.72 25.89
C PHE A 15 -2.11 17.61 26.97
N VAL A 16 -1.67 17.27 28.18
CA VAL A 16 -2.50 17.23 29.38
C VAL A 16 -1.96 18.20 30.42
N ALA A 17 -2.84 18.79 31.19
CA ALA A 17 -2.44 19.59 32.34
C ALA A 17 -1.89 18.67 33.43
N LEU A 18 -0.70 18.98 33.92
CA LEU A 18 -0.10 18.32 35.09
C LEU A 18 -0.41 19.13 36.33
N LYS A 19 -0.76 18.43 37.42
CA LYS A 19 -0.92 19.05 38.75
C LYS A 19 0.47 19.28 39.36
N THR A 20 1.03 20.44 39.09
CA THR A 20 2.32 20.88 39.63
C THR A 20 2.30 22.37 39.84
N ASP A 21 3.01 22.87 40.87
CA ASP A 21 3.14 24.28 41.19
C ASP A 21 4.14 25.00 40.28
N ASP A 22 4.96 24.24 39.53
CA ASP A 22 5.90 24.80 38.55
C ASP A 22 5.22 25.06 37.22
N ILE A 23 5.07 26.35 36.87
CA ILE A 23 4.43 26.81 35.66
C ILE A 23 5.13 26.32 34.37
N HIS A 24 6.44 26.02 34.44
CA HIS A 24 7.22 25.58 33.29
C HIS A 24 6.97 24.09 32.93
N VAL A 25 6.45 23.31 33.86
CA VAL A 25 6.16 21.88 33.69
C VAL A 25 4.67 21.54 33.88
N GLN A 26 3.78 22.51 33.76
CA GLN A 26 2.32 22.32 33.91
C GLN A 26 1.67 21.56 32.74
N ARG A 27 2.37 21.28 31.65
CA ARG A 27 1.88 20.53 30.49
C ARG A 27 2.75 19.31 30.24
N GLY A 28 2.15 18.15 30.28
CA GLY A 28 2.76 16.89 29.87
C GLY A 28 2.24 16.40 28.54
N LEU A 29 3.06 15.73 27.76
CA LEU A 29 2.63 15.08 26.54
C LEU A 29 2.18 13.65 26.86
N TYR A 30 0.89 13.38 26.64
CA TYR A 30 0.30 12.08 26.89
C TYR A 30 0.41 11.21 25.64
N PHE A 31 0.96 10.01 25.81
CA PHE A 31 1.00 8.97 24.79
C PHE A 31 0.24 7.75 25.32
N PRO A 32 -0.82 7.30 24.64
CA PRO A 32 -1.48 6.06 25.02
C PRO A 32 -0.60 4.86 24.66
N TRP A 33 -0.21 4.09 25.65
CA TRP A 33 0.63 2.91 25.50
C TRP A 33 -0.09 1.67 25.98
N LYS A 34 0.15 0.56 25.29
CA LYS A 34 -0.20 -0.78 25.78
C LYS A 34 1.08 -1.56 26.04
N LYS A 35 1.18 -2.18 27.20
CA LYS A 35 2.28 -3.11 27.47
C LYS A 35 2.11 -4.35 26.60
N GLY A 36 3.13 -4.70 25.88
CA GLY A 36 3.17 -5.88 25.01
C GLY A 36 3.57 -5.52 23.58
N ILE A 37 4.03 -6.53 22.87
CA ILE A 37 4.40 -6.47 21.46
C ILE A 37 3.19 -7.00 20.67
N SER A 38 2.86 -6.38 19.54
CA SER A 38 1.87 -6.94 18.63
C SER A 38 2.31 -8.32 18.16
N GLU A 39 1.47 -9.32 18.38
CA GLU A 39 1.78 -10.69 18.02
C GLU A 39 1.87 -10.84 16.51
N ARG A 40 2.94 -11.47 16.04
CA ARG A 40 3.12 -11.77 14.62
C ARG A 40 2.08 -12.78 14.17
N LEU A 41 1.60 -12.59 12.95
CA LEU A 41 0.80 -13.60 12.27
C LEU A 41 1.74 -14.74 11.84
N VAL A 42 1.45 -15.96 12.29
CA VAL A 42 2.18 -17.17 11.91
C VAL A 42 1.29 -17.98 11.00
N ILE A 43 1.73 -18.19 9.77
CA ILE A 43 0.99 -18.91 8.73
C ILE A 43 1.82 -20.14 8.34
N SER A 44 1.31 -21.33 8.59
CA SER A 44 1.96 -22.60 8.23
C SER A 44 1.69 -22.99 6.78
N ASN A 45 0.50 -22.69 6.25
CA ASN A 45 0.13 -22.91 4.85
C ASN A 45 -0.61 -21.69 4.34
N LEU A 46 0.01 -20.99 3.38
CA LEU A 46 -0.49 -19.72 2.87
C LEU A 46 -1.79 -19.91 2.06
N GLU A 47 -1.88 -20.93 1.22
CA GLU A 47 -3.07 -21.16 0.40
C GLU A 47 -4.29 -21.52 1.26
N GLN A 48 -4.13 -22.42 2.21
CA GLN A 48 -5.18 -22.78 3.14
C GLN A 48 -5.62 -21.58 3.99
N PHE A 49 -4.67 -20.80 4.45
CA PHE A 49 -4.94 -19.59 5.23
C PHE A 49 -5.74 -18.57 4.42
N THR A 50 -5.27 -18.22 3.21
CA THR A 50 -5.93 -17.23 2.36
C THR A 50 -7.31 -17.66 1.90
N SER A 51 -7.54 -18.97 1.68
CA SER A 51 -8.86 -19.51 1.33
C SER A 51 -9.84 -19.48 2.50
N SER A 52 -9.37 -19.43 3.74
CA SER A 52 -10.20 -19.34 4.95
C SER A 52 -10.60 -17.93 5.34
N LEU A 53 -10.03 -16.90 4.70
CA LEU A 53 -10.34 -15.52 5.01
C LEU A 53 -11.75 -15.14 4.57
N LYS A 54 -12.42 -14.35 5.41
CA LYS A 54 -13.64 -13.66 5.01
C LYS A 54 -13.32 -12.63 3.92
N SER A 55 -14.24 -12.46 2.99
CA SER A 55 -14.08 -11.48 1.91
C SER A 55 -13.69 -10.11 2.48
N ASN A 56 -12.71 -9.46 1.83
CA ASN A 56 -12.25 -8.10 2.07
C ASN A 56 -11.54 -7.83 3.41
N ASP A 57 -11.34 -8.84 4.26
CA ASP A 57 -10.56 -8.71 5.50
C ASP A 57 -9.13 -9.24 5.30
N ILE A 58 -8.15 -8.40 5.58
CA ILE A 58 -6.71 -8.71 5.46
C ILE A 58 -6.08 -8.71 6.84
N PRO A 59 -5.84 -9.86 7.47
CA PRO A 59 -5.09 -9.94 8.71
C PRO A 59 -3.63 -9.52 8.49
N VAL A 60 -3.14 -8.52 9.20
CA VAL A 60 -1.75 -8.05 9.14
C VAL A 60 -0.95 -8.56 10.33
N MET A 61 -1.61 -8.66 11.48
CA MET A 61 -1.09 -9.23 12.71
C MET A 61 -2.19 -10.07 13.35
N LYS A 62 -1.85 -10.89 14.34
CA LYS A 62 -2.83 -11.74 15.04
C LYS A 62 -4.05 -10.96 15.56
N ASN A 63 -3.84 -9.71 15.95
CA ASN A 63 -4.86 -8.81 16.50
C ASN A 63 -5.10 -7.56 15.65
N LEU A 64 -4.64 -7.54 14.40
CA LEU A 64 -4.85 -6.43 13.47
C LEU A 64 -5.31 -6.96 12.12
N VAL A 65 -6.56 -6.65 11.80
CA VAL A 65 -7.19 -6.95 10.52
C VAL A 65 -7.55 -5.65 9.82
N ILE A 66 -7.21 -5.54 8.55
CA ILE A 66 -7.56 -4.42 7.69
C ILE A 66 -8.76 -4.81 6.85
N ASN A 67 -9.84 -4.05 6.91
CA ASN A 67 -10.94 -4.19 5.98
C ASN A 67 -10.62 -3.44 4.69
N TYR A 68 -10.49 -4.18 3.58
CA TYR A 68 -10.00 -3.63 2.31
C TYR A 68 -10.97 -2.65 1.66
N ASP A 69 -12.28 -2.74 1.92
CA ASP A 69 -13.27 -1.77 1.47
C ASP A 69 -13.04 -0.35 2.02
N LYS A 70 -12.37 -0.25 3.16
CA LYS A 70 -12.09 1.02 3.84
C LYS A 70 -10.72 1.61 3.53
N VAL A 71 -9.90 0.87 2.77
CA VAL A 71 -8.54 1.26 2.42
C VAL A 71 -8.51 1.83 1.02
N THR A 72 -7.84 2.97 0.81
CA THR A 72 -7.58 3.53 -0.51
C THR A 72 -6.20 3.14 -0.99
N SER A 73 -5.21 3.28 -0.13
CA SER A 73 -3.81 3.03 -0.46
C SER A 73 -3.08 2.41 0.73
N VAL A 74 -2.13 1.54 0.45
CA VAL A 74 -1.24 0.92 1.42
C VAL A 74 0.19 1.24 1.03
N ALA A 75 0.99 1.71 1.98
CA ALA A 75 2.42 1.91 1.80
C ALA A 75 3.20 0.97 2.72
N ILE A 76 4.17 0.26 2.17
CA ILE A 76 5.08 -0.62 2.90
C ILE A 76 6.48 -0.02 2.83
N ALA A 77 6.97 0.47 3.96
CA ALA A 77 8.33 0.99 4.09
C ALA A 77 9.20 0.09 4.95
N GLY A 78 10.46 0.00 4.60
CA GLY A 78 11.44 -0.73 5.42
C GLY A 78 12.75 -0.93 4.71
N ASN A 79 13.83 -1.02 5.46
CA ASN A 79 15.17 -1.24 4.95
C ASN A 79 15.32 -2.59 4.23
N SER A 80 16.40 -2.78 3.50
CA SER A 80 16.75 -4.08 2.94
C SER A 80 16.83 -5.14 4.05
N GLY A 81 16.30 -6.34 3.80
CA GLY A 81 16.27 -7.42 4.79
C GLY A 81 15.17 -7.32 5.86
N SER A 82 14.34 -6.27 5.88
CA SER A 82 13.26 -6.07 6.86
C SER A 82 12.03 -6.98 6.67
N GLY A 83 12.01 -7.81 5.63
CA GLY A 83 10.88 -8.70 5.33
C GLY A 83 9.83 -8.12 4.38
N LYS A 84 10.09 -6.99 3.70
CA LYS A 84 9.15 -6.38 2.73
C LYS A 84 8.66 -7.39 1.68
N SER A 85 9.55 -8.16 1.09
CA SER A 85 9.20 -9.13 0.04
C SER A 85 8.28 -10.25 0.57
N TYR A 86 8.49 -10.70 1.80
CA TYR A 86 7.57 -11.67 2.44
C TYR A 86 6.18 -11.05 2.68
N THR A 87 6.15 -9.82 3.20
CA THR A 87 4.89 -9.09 3.41
C THR A 87 4.17 -8.85 2.09
N LEU A 88 4.90 -8.46 1.04
CA LEU A 88 4.33 -8.27 -0.29
C LEU A 88 3.77 -9.56 -0.86
N THR A 89 4.52 -10.67 -0.81
CA THR A 89 4.05 -11.99 -1.27
C THR A 89 2.79 -12.43 -0.54
N TYR A 90 2.73 -12.21 0.77
CA TYR A 90 1.54 -12.48 1.57
C TYR A 90 0.34 -11.64 1.08
N LEU A 91 0.52 -10.32 0.94
CA LEU A 91 -0.55 -9.43 0.49
C LEU A 91 -1.01 -9.76 -0.93
N LEU A 92 -0.10 -10.04 -1.85
CA LEU A 92 -0.45 -10.49 -3.20
C LEU A 92 -1.30 -11.77 -3.17
N SER A 93 -0.95 -12.73 -2.29
CA SER A 93 -1.68 -14.00 -2.15
C SER A 93 -3.07 -13.83 -1.56
N VAL A 94 -3.29 -12.82 -0.71
CA VAL A 94 -4.63 -12.47 -0.22
C VAL A 94 -5.40 -11.70 -1.29
N LEU A 95 -4.77 -10.67 -1.87
CA LEU A 95 -5.41 -9.76 -2.80
C LEU A 95 -5.87 -10.43 -4.11
N LYS A 96 -5.15 -11.44 -4.60
CA LYS A 96 -5.55 -12.17 -5.81
C LYS A 96 -6.97 -12.77 -5.72
N ASN A 97 -7.46 -13.03 -4.51
CA ASN A 97 -8.78 -13.63 -4.30
C ASN A 97 -9.90 -12.58 -4.29
N ILE A 98 -9.58 -11.32 -4.03
CA ILE A 98 -10.56 -10.23 -3.82
C ILE A 98 -10.42 -9.10 -4.83
N SER A 99 -9.32 -9.03 -5.58
CA SER A 99 -8.98 -7.91 -6.45
C SER A 99 -8.35 -8.37 -7.75
N ASP A 100 -8.61 -7.65 -8.84
CA ASP A 100 -7.75 -7.72 -10.01
C ASP A 100 -6.43 -7.02 -9.70
N LEU A 101 -5.31 -7.54 -10.20
CA LEU A 101 -3.98 -7.05 -9.88
C LEU A 101 -3.26 -6.52 -11.13
N ILE A 102 -2.70 -5.33 -11.01
CA ILE A 102 -1.69 -4.79 -11.93
C ILE A 102 -0.39 -4.70 -11.13
N ILE A 103 0.64 -5.42 -11.53
CA ILE A 103 1.90 -5.51 -10.80
C ILE A 103 3.00 -4.84 -11.60
N VAL A 104 3.71 -3.91 -10.97
CA VAL A 104 4.90 -3.24 -11.49
C VAL A 104 6.09 -3.67 -10.65
N ASP A 105 7.09 -4.27 -11.30
CA ASP A 105 8.31 -4.76 -10.64
C ASP A 105 9.57 -4.29 -11.40
N PRO A 106 10.18 -3.18 -10.99
CA PRO A 106 11.38 -2.65 -11.65
C PRO A 106 12.63 -3.52 -11.48
N LYS A 107 12.63 -4.44 -10.52
CA LYS A 107 13.76 -5.35 -10.26
C LYS A 107 13.61 -6.70 -10.92
N PHE A 108 12.43 -7.01 -11.43
CA PHE A 108 12.09 -8.31 -12.03
C PHE A 108 12.42 -9.49 -11.11
N ASP A 109 12.05 -9.38 -9.83
CA ASP A 109 12.43 -10.31 -8.77
C ASP A 109 11.22 -11.05 -8.15
N THR A 110 11.03 -10.93 -6.84
CA THR A 110 10.04 -11.71 -6.09
C THR A 110 8.60 -11.49 -6.55
N PRO A 111 8.11 -10.26 -6.78
CA PRO A 111 6.76 -10.04 -7.29
C PRO A 111 6.54 -10.67 -8.67
N SER A 112 7.53 -10.56 -9.55
CA SER A 112 7.46 -11.15 -10.91
C SER A 112 7.42 -12.67 -10.87
N ARG A 113 8.24 -13.31 -10.01
CA ARG A 113 8.22 -14.76 -9.84
C ARG A 113 6.90 -15.27 -9.29
N TRP A 114 6.36 -14.57 -8.30
CA TRP A 114 5.05 -14.89 -7.72
C TRP A 114 3.93 -14.74 -8.76
N ALA A 115 3.93 -13.64 -9.52
CA ALA A 115 2.94 -13.38 -10.56
C ALA A 115 2.99 -14.44 -11.69
N LYS A 116 4.18 -14.85 -12.12
CA LYS A 116 4.34 -15.93 -13.09
C LYS A 116 3.71 -17.24 -12.62
N GLN A 117 3.92 -17.61 -11.35
CA GLN A 117 3.31 -18.81 -10.75
C GLN A 117 1.78 -18.73 -10.68
N ASN A 118 1.24 -17.51 -10.56
CA ASN A 118 -0.20 -17.25 -10.49
C ASN A 118 -0.84 -16.81 -11.81
N GLN A 119 -0.09 -16.84 -12.93
CA GLN A 119 -0.54 -16.46 -14.28
C GLN A 119 -1.06 -15.01 -14.36
N ILE A 120 -0.43 -14.12 -13.59
CA ILE A 120 -0.75 -12.68 -13.56
C ILE A 120 0.32 -11.94 -14.37
N ALA A 121 -0.11 -11.00 -15.22
CA ALA A 121 0.79 -10.16 -15.99
C ALA A 121 1.54 -9.17 -15.09
N VAL A 122 2.81 -8.89 -15.44
CA VAL A 122 3.69 -7.94 -14.75
C VAL A 122 4.27 -6.95 -15.73
N ILE A 123 4.28 -5.69 -15.34
CA ILE A 123 5.01 -4.62 -16.03
C ILE A 123 6.42 -4.60 -15.43
N HIS A 124 7.42 -4.94 -16.22
CA HIS A 124 8.81 -4.98 -15.81
C HIS A 124 9.73 -4.43 -16.92
N PRO A 125 10.97 -4.03 -16.58
CA PRO A 125 11.94 -3.57 -17.59
C PRO A 125 12.16 -4.65 -18.66
N LYS A 126 12.18 -4.22 -19.92
CA LYS A 126 12.44 -5.10 -21.08
C LYS A 126 13.83 -4.81 -21.63
N GLU A 127 14.49 -5.83 -22.13
CA GLU A 127 15.75 -5.67 -22.86
C GLU A 127 15.57 -4.66 -24.01
N ASN A 128 16.58 -3.83 -24.25
CA ASN A 128 16.60 -2.81 -25.30
C ASN A 128 15.58 -1.66 -25.15
N ARG A 129 14.99 -1.47 -23.97
CA ARG A 129 14.18 -0.29 -23.64
C ARG A 129 14.85 0.59 -22.58
N SER A 130 14.73 1.89 -22.74
CA SER A 130 15.22 2.84 -21.73
C SER A 130 14.37 2.80 -20.46
N LYS A 131 14.93 3.28 -19.35
CA LYS A 131 14.17 3.45 -18.11
C LYS A 131 12.98 4.41 -18.28
N SER A 132 13.16 5.45 -19.11
CA SER A 132 12.08 6.39 -19.44
C SER A 132 10.94 5.72 -20.19
N ASP A 133 11.21 4.80 -21.12
CA ASP A 133 10.19 4.04 -21.84
C ASP A 133 9.44 3.11 -20.88
N PHE A 134 10.15 2.49 -19.95
CA PHE A 134 9.52 1.65 -18.92
C PHE A 134 8.59 2.45 -18.03
N VAL A 135 9.00 3.62 -17.54
CA VAL A 135 8.13 4.48 -16.70
C VAL A 135 6.98 5.06 -17.52
N SER A 136 7.17 5.31 -18.83
CA SER A 136 6.08 5.72 -19.71
C SER A 136 5.04 4.61 -19.88
N GLU A 137 5.43 3.33 -20.01
CA GLU A 137 4.52 2.18 -20.03
C GLU A 137 3.71 2.09 -18.72
N ILE A 138 4.35 2.38 -17.57
CA ILE A 138 3.65 2.45 -16.29
C ILE A 138 2.65 3.61 -16.28
N ASN A 139 3.03 4.79 -16.76
CA ASN A 139 2.15 5.95 -16.83
C ASN A 139 0.91 5.69 -17.71
N GLU A 140 1.07 4.98 -18.81
CA GLU A 140 -0.06 4.54 -19.65
C GLU A 140 -1.02 3.64 -18.87
N SER A 141 -0.47 2.66 -18.13
CA SER A 141 -1.29 1.77 -17.28
C SER A 141 -2.00 2.53 -16.16
N LEU A 142 -1.33 3.47 -15.48
CA LEU A 142 -1.93 4.33 -14.46
C LEU A 142 -3.02 5.23 -15.04
N SER A 143 -2.82 5.77 -16.24
CA SER A 143 -3.83 6.57 -16.95
C SER A 143 -5.08 5.75 -17.28
N GLN A 144 -4.92 4.49 -17.67
CA GLN A 144 -6.05 3.57 -17.86
C GLN A 144 -6.79 3.31 -16.54
N CYS A 145 -6.09 3.17 -15.41
CA CYS A 145 -6.71 3.03 -14.10
C CYS A 145 -7.50 4.29 -13.72
N LEU A 146 -6.97 5.48 -14.01
CA LEU A 146 -7.66 6.74 -13.77
C LEU A 146 -8.93 6.86 -14.65
N PHE A 147 -8.87 6.42 -15.91
CA PHE A 147 -10.05 6.32 -16.77
C PHE A 147 -11.12 5.37 -16.20
N ILE A 148 -10.71 4.23 -15.63
CA ILE A 148 -11.62 3.30 -14.92
C ILE A 148 -12.27 4.00 -13.74
N ILE A 149 -11.51 4.77 -12.94
CA ILE A 149 -12.03 5.55 -11.82
C ILE A 149 -13.13 6.50 -12.30
N HIS A 150 -12.88 7.31 -13.31
CA HIS A 150 -13.86 8.26 -13.84
C HIS A 150 -15.12 7.55 -14.39
N LYS A 151 -14.95 6.44 -15.11
CA LYS A 151 -16.08 5.63 -15.57
C LYS A 151 -16.92 5.12 -14.41
N ARG A 152 -16.26 4.58 -13.36
CA ARG A 152 -16.95 4.09 -12.16
C ARG A 152 -17.63 5.21 -11.37
N GLN A 153 -17.03 6.41 -11.31
CA GLN A 153 -17.68 7.59 -10.73
C GLN A 153 -18.98 7.96 -11.44
N GLY A 154 -19.01 7.91 -12.77
CA GLY A 154 -20.24 8.11 -13.54
C GLY A 154 -21.32 7.07 -13.20
N ILE A 155 -20.94 5.80 -13.04
CA ILE A 155 -21.86 4.74 -12.62
C ILE A 155 -22.40 5.00 -11.21
N LEU A 156 -21.56 5.42 -10.27
CA LEU A 156 -21.97 5.75 -8.90
C LEU A 156 -22.87 6.98 -8.83
N PHE A 157 -22.71 7.92 -9.76
CA PHE A 157 -23.60 9.08 -9.86
C PHE A 157 -25.05 8.65 -10.20
N GLU A 158 -25.20 7.70 -11.13
CA GLU A 158 -26.52 7.15 -11.49
C GLU A 158 -27.04 6.10 -10.47
N ASN A 159 -26.13 5.29 -9.91
CA ASN A 159 -26.46 4.25 -8.94
C ASN A 159 -25.45 4.25 -7.77
N PRO A 160 -25.71 4.99 -6.68
CA PRO A 160 -24.80 5.14 -5.55
C PRO A 160 -24.50 3.83 -4.80
N HIS A 161 -25.30 2.78 -4.99
CA HIS A 161 -25.12 1.47 -4.34
C HIS A 161 -24.47 0.43 -5.24
N HIS A 162 -23.99 0.84 -6.43
CA HIS A 162 -23.31 -0.08 -7.33
C HIS A 162 -22.02 -0.59 -6.71
N GLU A 163 -21.84 -1.90 -6.69
CA GLU A 163 -20.61 -2.52 -6.19
C GLU A 163 -19.66 -2.86 -7.35
N PHE A 164 -18.39 -2.55 -7.16
CA PHE A 164 -17.33 -2.89 -8.08
C PHE A 164 -16.42 -3.97 -7.51
N LYS A 165 -15.87 -4.80 -8.38
CA LYS A 165 -14.71 -5.62 -8.03
C LYS A 165 -13.51 -4.70 -7.76
N HIS A 166 -12.71 -5.04 -6.77
CA HIS A 166 -11.49 -4.30 -6.47
C HIS A 166 -10.48 -4.39 -7.63
N LEU A 167 -9.75 -3.32 -7.85
CA LEU A 167 -8.59 -3.25 -8.73
C LEU A 167 -7.42 -2.70 -7.92
N THR A 168 -6.33 -3.46 -7.81
CA THR A 168 -5.16 -3.06 -7.04
C THR A 168 -3.94 -2.91 -7.93
N ILE A 169 -3.35 -1.73 -7.88
CA ILE A 169 -2.09 -1.42 -8.54
C ILE A 169 -0.98 -1.59 -7.51
N VAL A 170 -0.11 -2.55 -7.75
CA VAL A 170 1.03 -2.89 -6.88
C VAL A 170 2.30 -2.39 -7.53
N ILE A 171 3.04 -1.53 -6.84
CA ILE A 171 4.32 -1.01 -7.34
C ILE A 171 5.40 -1.33 -6.30
N ASP A 172 6.30 -2.22 -6.69
CA ASP A 172 7.51 -2.49 -5.89
C ASP A 172 8.58 -1.43 -6.17
N GLU A 173 9.29 -1.02 -5.12
CA GLU A 173 10.39 -0.05 -5.16
C GLU A 173 10.08 1.25 -5.92
N VAL A 174 9.05 1.98 -5.46
CA VAL A 174 8.55 3.22 -6.10
C VAL A 174 9.66 4.22 -6.40
N LEU A 175 10.62 4.40 -5.48
CA LEU A 175 11.72 5.35 -5.68
C LEU A 175 12.64 4.97 -6.85
N ALA A 176 12.82 3.68 -7.11
CA ALA A 176 13.61 3.23 -8.24
C ALA A 176 13.05 3.72 -9.58
N LEU A 177 11.75 4.01 -9.67
CA LEU A 177 11.09 4.50 -10.88
C LEU A 177 11.31 5.99 -11.13
N SER A 178 11.71 6.76 -10.11
CA SER A 178 11.91 8.21 -10.22
C SER A 178 13.35 8.62 -10.55
N GLU A 179 14.33 7.75 -10.29
CA GLU A 179 15.75 8.07 -10.47
C GLU A 179 16.18 7.92 -11.93
N GLY A 180 16.86 8.92 -12.47
CA GLY A 180 17.41 8.88 -13.83
C GLY A 180 16.37 8.89 -14.96
N VAL A 181 15.15 9.32 -14.68
CA VAL A 181 14.06 9.46 -15.63
C VAL A 181 13.85 10.93 -15.99
N ASN A 182 13.38 11.20 -17.21
CA ASN A 182 13.02 12.55 -17.63
C ASN A 182 12.01 13.18 -16.66
N LYS A 183 12.23 14.45 -16.31
CA LYS A 183 11.42 15.19 -15.33
C LYS A 183 9.92 15.11 -15.63
N ASN A 184 9.53 15.34 -16.89
CA ASN A 184 8.12 15.34 -17.27
C ASN A 184 7.45 13.97 -17.07
N ILE A 185 8.18 12.88 -17.36
CA ILE A 185 7.69 11.50 -17.17
C ILE A 185 7.56 11.20 -15.67
N LYS A 186 8.56 11.63 -14.87
CA LYS A 186 8.55 11.51 -13.40
C LYS A 186 7.38 12.28 -12.79
N ASP A 187 7.19 13.54 -13.19
CA ASP A 187 6.13 14.41 -12.66
C ASP A 187 4.74 13.83 -13.03
N SER A 188 4.58 13.31 -14.24
CA SER A 188 3.37 12.59 -14.67
C SER A 188 3.10 11.36 -13.80
N PHE A 189 4.13 10.55 -13.53
CA PHE A 189 4.02 9.36 -12.69
C PHE A 189 3.48 9.69 -11.29
N PHE A 190 4.07 10.65 -10.59
CA PHE A 190 3.61 11.03 -9.25
C PHE A 190 2.24 11.73 -9.28
N SER A 191 1.95 12.50 -10.32
CA SER A 191 0.62 13.12 -10.51
C SER A 191 -0.47 12.05 -10.64
N LEU A 192 -0.24 11.02 -11.46
CA LEU A 192 -1.17 9.91 -11.64
C LEU A 192 -1.38 9.11 -10.35
N LEU A 193 -0.30 8.79 -9.62
CA LEU A 193 -0.40 8.12 -8.32
C LEU A 193 -1.22 8.94 -7.32
N SER A 194 -0.99 10.25 -7.26
CA SER A 194 -1.72 11.15 -6.36
C SER A 194 -3.21 11.20 -6.70
N GLN A 195 -3.57 11.29 -7.99
CA GLN A 195 -4.96 11.30 -8.43
C GLN A 195 -5.67 9.97 -8.09
N ILE A 196 -5.03 8.83 -8.34
CA ILE A 196 -5.58 7.51 -8.00
C ILE A 196 -5.76 7.38 -6.48
N ALA A 197 -4.77 7.82 -5.68
CA ALA A 197 -4.85 7.80 -4.23
C ALA A 197 -6.01 8.63 -3.68
N LEU A 198 -6.31 9.77 -4.31
CA LEU A 198 -7.40 10.67 -3.89
C LEU A 198 -8.78 10.15 -4.33
N LEU A 199 -8.90 9.61 -5.53
CA LEU A 199 -10.18 9.30 -6.17
C LEU A 199 -10.58 7.83 -6.08
N GLY A 200 -9.64 6.93 -5.78
CA GLY A 200 -9.81 5.48 -5.91
C GLY A 200 -10.77 4.84 -4.90
N ARG A 201 -10.98 5.46 -3.72
CA ARG A 201 -11.70 4.82 -2.61
C ARG A 201 -13.12 4.38 -2.96
N ALA A 202 -13.95 5.28 -3.43
CA ALA A 202 -15.35 4.98 -3.76
C ALA A 202 -15.48 4.04 -4.96
N THR A 203 -14.47 4.04 -5.84
CA THR A 203 -14.45 3.27 -7.07
C THR A 203 -13.72 1.93 -6.95
N LYS A 204 -13.29 1.55 -5.74
CA LYS A 204 -12.57 0.30 -5.45
C LYS A 204 -11.28 0.13 -6.27
N VAL A 205 -10.58 1.24 -6.55
CA VAL A 205 -9.25 1.24 -7.16
C VAL A 205 -8.22 1.62 -6.10
N HIS A 206 -7.24 0.76 -5.87
CA HIS A 206 -6.32 0.85 -4.76
C HIS A 206 -4.87 0.89 -5.21
N LEU A 207 -4.02 1.52 -4.40
CA LEU A 207 -2.56 1.48 -4.55
C LEU A 207 -1.93 0.65 -3.43
N LEU A 208 -1.01 -0.23 -3.78
CA LEU A 208 -0.10 -0.90 -2.86
C LEU A 208 1.33 -0.54 -3.26
N LEU A 209 1.91 0.38 -2.53
CA LEU A 209 3.23 0.94 -2.81
C LEU A 209 4.26 0.35 -1.86
N VAL A 210 5.37 -0.14 -2.40
CA VAL A 210 6.48 -0.67 -1.61
C VAL A 210 7.73 0.15 -1.89
N SER A 211 8.46 0.54 -0.85
CA SER A 211 9.73 1.25 -1.00
C SER A 211 10.61 1.04 0.23
N GLN A 212 11.89 1.38 0.11
CA GLN A 212 12.77 1.42 1.27
C GLN A 212 12.44 2.61 2.18
N ARG A 213 11.99 3.71 1.61
CA ARG A 213 11.59 4.94 2.30
C ARG A 213 10.55 5.71 1.47
N PHE A 214 9.84 6.62 2.11
CA PHE A 214 8.88 7.54 1.50
C PHE A 214 9.14 8.97 2.02
N ASP A 215 10.33 9.50 1.81
CA ASP A 215 10.69 10.85 2.22
C ASP A 215 10.74 11.81 1.02
N HIS A 216 10.60 13.11 1.29
CA HIS A 216 10.51 14.17 0.28
C HIS A 216 11.87 14.64 -0.29
N ASN A 217 12.97 14.02 0.10
CA ASN A 217 14.31 14.49 -0.26
C ASN A 217 14.87 13.85 -1.54
N THR A 218 14.03 13.73 -2.56
CA THR A 218 14.50 13.34 -3.90
C THR A 218 13.95 14.27 -4.96
#